data_7f9a7a53956c271a2020e7e9fa78521e
#
_entry.id   7f9a7a53956c271a2020e7e9fa78521e
#
_cell.length_a   1.000
_cell.length_b   1.000
_cell.length_c   1.000
_cell.angle_alpha   90.00
_cell.angle_beta   90.00
_cell.angle_gamma   90.00
#
_symmetry.space_group_name_H-M   'P 1'
#
loop_
_entity.id
_entity.type
_entity.pdbx_description
1 polymer ?
#
loop_
_entity_poly.entity_id
_entity_poly.type
_entity_poly.pdbx_seq_one_letter_code
_entity_poly.pdbx_strand_id
1 'polypeptide(L)'
;MTRHARLLVALVIGAVLTSAAPTAEASDLWPGAFKDYEQIESEILAVELAHPEIVDVFSIGQSYEGRELYAAKISDNVALEEGEPEVFIDALHHSNEHVTVAQALDLLHTLVDGYGVDTAITTIVDERVVWIVFAVNPDGLEYEFTANGPWNWRKNRQPTPGSSSIGTDLNRNYSAYWHCCSASVRDPASRVYAGPAKFSAPETAAMRDFVASRVIDGVQRITIYLSLHAAGRYIAWPRFPPTAGVRATTLDDRMTMNALVIGISQINGYGYFQYAPTGGSSTDWMYHTYKIPSLLMEIGEYTGEISRFYPTAEAMTSEVAGNRPAILWLISQAQCPADPAGLGVRKCGPRFDDFERATGWVVNPDGTDTATSGRFERGNPARVRIGTRTMQLDDAVSGFRAMVTGALAGQTANSYDLDGITTARSPQITLGADPGDLVFNASFSYGATATSADWFRVWVEAEDGTRTLVHQRLAASRYRYAAYTEVRASLTAWANQVVRVVIGAGDVGRASLIEVAVDDVRVERR
;
A
#
# COMPACT_ATOMS: atom_id res chain seq x y z
N MET A 1 -60.65 8.36 54.52
CA MET A 1 -59.94 7.46 53.58
C MET A 1 -58.66 8.16 53.21
N THR A 2 -57.60 7.94 53.96
CA THR A 2 -56.31 8.60 53.86
C THR A 2 -55.25 7.59 53.44
N ARG A 3 -54.66 7.77 52.27
CA ARG A 3 -53.52 6.99 51.80
C ARG A 3 -52.21 7.71 52.19
N HIS A 4 -51.39 7.03 52.97
CA HIS A 4 -50.07 7.48 53.38
C HIS A 4 -49.08 7.17 52.25
N ALA A 5 -48.41 8.20 51.74
CA ALA A 5 -47.26 8.06 50.86
C ALA A 5 -45.99 7.89 51.73
N ARG A 6 -45.29 6.78 51.54
CA ARG A 6 -43.96 6.57 52.14
C ARG A 6 -42.89 7.11 51.19
N LEU A 7 -42.18 8.10 51.67
CA LEU A 7 -40.98 8.65 51.00
C LEU A 7 -39.80 7.69 51.27
N LEU A 8 -39.27 7.08 50.22
CA LEU A 8 -38.00 6.34 50.27
C LEU A 8 -36.88 7.33 49.89
N VAL A 9 -36.05 7.68 50.85
CA VAL A 9 -34.79 8.42 50.63
C VAL A 9 -33.75 7.39 50.24
N ALA A 10 -33.35 7.39 48.97
CA ALA A 10 -32.21 6.62 48.50
C ALA A 10 -30.92 7.41 48.78
N LEU A 11 -30.10 6.88 49.67
CA LEU A 11 -28.75 7.40 49.94
C LEU A 11 -27.84 6.91 48.80
N VAL A 12 -27.47 7.82 47.89
CA VAL A 12 -26.44 7.55 46.86
C VAL A 12 -25.08 7.78 47.53
N ILE A 13 -24.42 6.68 47.89
CA ILE A 13 -23.00 6.69 48.28
C ILE A 13 -22.21 6.75 46.98
N GLY A 14 -21.75 7.95 46.63
CA GLY A 14 -20.80 8.13 45.54
C GLY A 14 -19.44 7.55 45.93
N ALA A 15 -19.10 6.38 45.45
CA ALA A 15 -17.74 5.91 45.47
C ALA A 15 -16.97 6.69 44.40
N VAL A 16 -16.14 7.64 44.83
CA VAL A 16 -15.12 8.25 43.98
C VAL A 16 -14.06 7.15 43.73
N LEU A 17 -14.18 6.44 42.63
CA LEU A 17 -13.09 5.64 42.10
C LEU A 17 -12.04 6.63 41.57
N THR A 18 -11.06 6.96 42.41
CA THR A 18 -9.80 7.49 41.91
C THR A 18 -9.14 6.37 41.14
N SER A 19 -9.22 6.40 39.82
CA SER A 19 -8.35 5.60 38.97
C SER A 19 -6.93 6.12 39.18
N ALA A 20 -6.20 5.48 40.08
CA ALA A 20 -4.76 5.54 40.04
C ALA A 20 -4.35 4.89 38.71
N ALA A 21 -3.76 5.66 37.81
CA ALA A 21 -3.02 5.08 36.70
C ALA A 21 -2.10 4.02 37.30
N PRO A 22 -2.00 2.82 36.72
CA PRO A 22 -1.06 1.84 37.19
C PRO A 22 0.32 2.50 37.08
N THR A 23 0.94 2.82 38.21
CA THR A 23 2.37 3.04 38.26
C THR A 23 2.95 1.71 37.80
N ALA A 24 3.57 1.69 36.61
CA ALA A 24 4.34 0.56 36.16
C ALA A 24 5.40 0.32 37.21
N GLU A 25 5.13 -0.61 38.13
CA GLU A 25 6.20 -1.26 38.87
C GLU A 25 7.06 -1.90 37.79
N ALA A 26 8.35 -1.57 37.79
CA ALA A 26 9.37 -2.24 37.01
C ALA A 26 9.31 -3.71 37.40
N SER A 27 8.41 -4.45 36.72
CA SER A 27 8.31 -5.87 36.88
C SER A 27 9.52 -6.44 36.18
N ASP A 28 10.31 -7.02 37.00
CA ASP A 28 11.56 -7.67 36.73
C ASP A 28 11.64 -8.32 35.35
N LEU A 29 12.81 -8.13 34.80
CA LEU A 29 13.40 -8.92 33.73
C LEU A 29 12.62 -10.19 33.43
N TRP A 30 12.08 -10.30 32.18
CA TRP A 30 11.68 -11.54 31.58
C TRP A 30 11.05 -12.62 32.53
N PRO A 31 9.90 -13.13 32.26
CA PRO A 31 8.99 -12.88 31.12
C PRO A 31 7.95 -11.78 31.35
N GLY A 32 7.93 -11.12 32.49
CA GLY A 32 6.90 -10.16 32.88
C GLY A 32 6.89 -8.83 32.11
N ALA A 33 7.93 -8.53 31.32
CA ALA A 33 7.97 -7.31 30.50
C ALA A 33 7.27 -7.47 29.15
N PHE A 34 7.01 -8.68 28.69
CA PHE A 34 6.37 -8.98 27.43
C PHE A 34 4.96 -9.53 27.67
N LYS A 35 4.06 -9.27 26.73
CA LYS A 35 2.66 -9.72 26.81
C LYS A 35 2.49 -11.01 26.04
N ASP A 36 1.76 -11.96 26.62
CA ASP A 36 1.23 -13.12 25.95
C ASP A 36 0.02 -12.74 25.08
N TYR A 37 -0.52 -13.71 24.35
CA TYR A 37 -1.64 -13.48 23.45
C TYR A 37 -2.89 -13.00 24.18
N GLU A 38 -3.26 -13.59 25.32
CA GLU A 38 -4.44 -13.24 26.11
C GLU A 38 -4.34 -11.80 26.67
N GLN A 39 -3.14 -11.40 27.09
CA GLN A 39 -2.89 -10.03 27.56
C GLN A 39 -3.00 -9.01 26.42
N ILE A 40 -2.51 -9.33 25.23
CA ILE A 40 -2.66 -8.47 24.04
C ILE A 40 -4.14 -8.33 23.67
N GLU A 41 -4.87 -9.46 23.55
CA GLU A 41 -6.29 -9.49 23.25
C GLU A 41 -7.09 -8.67 24.26
N SER A 42 -6.88 -8.90 25.56
CA SER A 42 -7.59 -8.18 26.62
C SER A 42 -7.36 -6.68 26.55
N GLU A 43 -6.15 -6.25 26.24
CA GLU A 43 -5.80 -4.82 26.17
C GLU A 43 -6.43 -4.13 24.98
N ILE A 44 -6.33 -4.70 23.78
CA ILE A 44 -6.90 -4.07 22.57
C ILE A 44 -8.43 -4.00 22.63
N LEU A 45 -9.10 -5.04 23.16
CA LEU A 45 -10.55 -5.03 23.35
C LEU A 45 -10.99 -4.04 24.44
N ALA A 46 -10.16 -3.83 25.47
CA ALA A 46 -10.44 -2.80 26.49
C ALA A 46 -10.32 -1.37 25.89
N VAL A 47 -9.39 -1.14 24.98
CA VAL A 47 -9.26 0.13 24.26
C VAL A 47 -10.48 0.37 23.36
N GLU A 48 -10.89 -0.61 22.58
CA GLU A 48 -12.10 -0.51 21.76
C GLU A 48 -13.34 -0.19 22.61
N LEU A 49 -13.51 -0.90 23.73
CA LEU A 49 -14.65 -0.66 24.65
C LEU A 49 -14.65 0.78 25.22
N ALA A 50 -13.46 1.35 25.42
CA ALA A 50 -13.31 2.71 25.94
C ALA A 50 -13.47 3.79 24.85
N HIS A 51 -13.19 3.48 23.59
CA HIS A 51 -13.14 4.41 22.45
C HIS A 51 -13.87 3.87 21.20
N PRO A 52 -15.11 3.38 21.30
CA PRO A 52 -15.81 2.68 20.22
C PRO A 52 -16.14 3.56 19.01
N GLU A 53 -16.03 4.89 19.17
CA GLU A 53 -16.25 5.85 18.08
C GLU A 53 -15.05 5.99 17.14
N ILE A 54 -13.84 5.70 17.63
CA ILE A 54 -12.59 5.85 16.86
C ILE A 54 -11.77 4.57 16.72
N VAL A 55 -12.15 3.47 17.41
CA VAL A 55 -11.46 2.18 17.34
C VAL A 55 -12.46 1.07 17.07
N ASP A 56 -12.14 0.22 16.09
CA ASP A 56 -12.84 -1.04 15.79
C ASP A 56 -11.81 -2.17 15.76
N VAL A 57 -11.95 -3.16 16.64
CA VAL A 57 -11.07 -4.32 16.74
C VAL A 57 -11.78 -5.55 16.16
N PHE A 58 -11.16 -6.15 15.18
CA PHE A 58 -11.73 -7.31 14.49
C PHE A 58 -10.66 -8.33 14.11
N SER A 59 -11.07 -9.54 13.79
CA SER A 59 -10.18 -10.57 13.27
C SER A 59 -10.05 -10.47 11.76
N ILE A 60 -8.82 -10.50 11.26
CA ILE A 60 -8.53 -10.64 9.83
C ILE A 60 -8.40 -12.11 9.39
N GLY A 61 -8.48 -13.06 10.32
CA GLY A 61 -8.35 -14.49 10.11
C GLY A 61 -7.75 -15.21 11.31
N GLN A 62 -7.47 -16.49 11.16
CA GLN A 62 -6.93 -17.32 12.23
C GLN A 62 -5.55 -17.87 11.90
N SER A 63 -4.73 -18.05 12.95
CA SER A 63 -3.46 -18.76 12.89
C SER A 63 -3.67 -20.26 12.69
N TYR A 64 -2.59 -21.00 12.49
CA TYR A 64 -2.65 -22.46 12.34
C TYR A 64 -3.27 -23.16 13.55
N GLU A 65 -2.99 -22.70 14.77
CA GLU A 65 -3.58 -23.28 16.01
C GLU A 65 -4.95 -22.67 16.36
N GLY A 66 -5.50 -21.78 15.52
CA GLY A 66 -6.85 -21.25 15.65
C GLY A 66 -6.96 -19.96 16.50
N ARG A 67 -5.87 -19.26 16.77
CA ARG A 67 -5.90 -17.93 17.41
C ARG A 67 -6.25 -16.85 16.40
N GLU A 68 -7.09 -15.90 16.80
CA GLU A 68 -7.46 -14.78 15.95
C GLU A 68 -6.26 -13.87 15.67
N LEU A 69 -6.13 -13.41 14.43
CA LEU A 69 -5.23 -12.34 14.07
C LEU A 69 -5.98 -11.02 14.20
N TYR A 70 -5.85 -10.38 15.35
CA TYR A 70 -6.55 -9.14 15.61
C TYR A 70 -5.92 -7.96 14.89
N ALA A 71 -6.78 -7.16 14.25
CA ALA A 71 -6.47 -5.85 13.71
C ALA A 71 -7.32 -4.79 14.40
N ALA A 72 -6.77 -3.59 14.58
CA ALA A 72 -7.54 -2.40 14.93
C ALA A 72 -7.61 -1.46 13.72
N LYS A 73 -8.80 -0.93 13.43
CA LYS A 73 -9.04 0.27 12.63
C LYS A 73 -9.08 1.47 13.58
N ILE A 74 -8.34 2.52 13.28
CA ILE A 74 -8.38 3.79 14.01
C ILE A 74 -8.68 4.91 13.01
N SER A 75 -9.79 5.66 13.21
CA SER A 75 -10.29 6.73 12.38
C SER A 75 -11.41 7.46 13.15
N ASP A 76 -11.69 8.72 12.87
CA ASP A 76 -12.72 9.52 13.57
C ASP A 76 -14.16 8.98 13.37
N ASN A 77 -14.42 8.35 12.23
CA ASN A 77 -15.68 7.71 11.88
C ASN A 77 -15.46 6.21 11.59
N VAL A 78 -15.01 5.46 12.60
CA VAL A 78 -14.51 4.10 12.44
C VAL A 78 -15.47 3.16 11.69
N ALA A 79 -16.78 3.35 11.80
CA ALA A 79 -17.80 2.54 11.13
C ALA A 79 -18.00 2.88 9.64
N LEU A 80 -17.39 3.96 9.13
CA LEU A 80 -17.58 4.45 7.76
C LEU A 80 -16.36 4.19 6.88
N GLU A 81 -16.61 4.15 5.57
CA GLU A 81 -15.59 4.14 4.52
C GLU A 81 -15.58 5.51 3.84
N GLU A 82 -14.73 6.43 4.30
CA GLU A 82 -14.73 7.82 3.86
C GLU A 82 -13.77 8.10 2.69
N GLY A 83 -13.02 7.09 2.29
CA GLY A 83 -12.07 7.20 1.17
C GLY A 83 -10.75 7.85 1.53
N GLU A 84 -10.46 7.95 2.80
CA GLU A 84 -9.20 8.46 3.35
C GLU A 84 -8.01 7.59 2.98
N PRO A 85 -6.79 8.15 2.98
CA PRO A 85 -5.59 7.37 2.80
C PRO A 85 -5.34 6.47 4.01
N GLU A 86 -4.95 5.23 3.74
CA GLU A 86 -4.76 4.22 4.77
C GLU A 86 -3.27 3.94 5.02
N VAL A 87 -2.90 3.80 6.28
CA VAL A 87 -1.60 3.28 6.70
C VAL A 87 -1.79 1.90 7.31
N PHE A 88 -0.99 0.95 6.87
CA PHE A 88 -1.02 -0.41 7.41
C PHE A 88 0.28 -0.71 8.15
N ILE A 89 0.16 -1.07 9.43
CA ILE A 89 1.27 -1.39 10.32
C ILE A 89 1.05 -2.78 10.88
N ASP A 90 2.07 -3.62 10.84
CA ASP A 90 2.02 -4.93 11.48
C ASP A 90 3.21 -5.17 12.40
N ALA A 91 3.00 -6.09 13.32
CA ALA A 91 3.99 -6.51 14.30
C ALA A 91 4.06 -8.04 14.40
N LEU A 92 5.18 -8.52 14.91
CA LEU A 92 5.37 -9.91 15.30
C LEU A 92 5.18 -10.94 14.16
N HIS A 93 5.74 -10.71 12.99
CA HIS A 93 5.93 -11.78 12.01
C HIS A 93 6.81 -12.91 12.58
N HIS A 94 7.77 -12.54 13.40
CA HIS A 94 8.64 -13.46 14.13
C HIS A 94 8.34 -13.37 15.62
N SER A 95 8.06 -14.51 16.22
CA SER A 95 7.53 -14.58 17.58
C SER A 95 8.50 -14.13 18.68
N ASN A 96 9.80 -14.16 18.41
CA ASN A 96 10.83 -13.67 19.33
C ASN A 96 11.03 -12.14 19.31
N GLU A 97 10.28 -11.41 18.51
CA GLU A 97 10.45 -9.95 18.32
C GLU A 97 9.43 -9.15 19.16
N HIS A 98 9.32 -9.45 20.45
CA HIS A 98 8.29 -8.94 21.37
C HIS A 98 8.17 -7.40 21.44
N VAL A 99 9.30 -6.67 21.29
CA VAL A 99 9.28 -5.20 21.30
C VAL A 99 8.37 -4.62 20.20
N THR A 100 8.13 -5.37 19.13
CA THR A 100 7.23 -4.94 18.04
C THR A 100 5.78 -4.87 18.50
N VAL A 101 5.34 -5.80 19.36
CA VAL A 101 4.02 -5.76 20.00
C VAL A 101 3.90 -4.55 20.92
N ALA A 102 4.92 -4.30 21.73
CA ALA A 102 4.94 -3.14 22.61
C ALA A 102 4.82 -1.82 21.81
N GLN A 103 5.51 -1.74 20.64
CA GLN A 103 5.41 -0.57 19.77
C GLN A 103 4.01 -0.44 19.14
N ALA A 104 3.39 -1.54 18.74
CA ALA A 104 2.04 -1.54 18.16
C ALA A 104 0.98 -1.11 19.19
N LEU A 105 1.08 -1.61 20.43
CA LEU A 105 0.19 -1.21 21.54
C LEU A 105 0.41 0.25 21.95
N ASP A 106 1.67 0.70 22.05
CA ASP A 106 2.00 2.10 22.31
C ASP A 106 1.40 3.04 21.26
N LEU A 107 1.44 2.64 20.00
CA LEU A 107 0.83 3.43 18.92
C LEU A 107 -0.69 3.50 19.06
N LEU A 108 -1.36 2.39 19.37
CA LEU A 108 -2.81 2.37 19.62
C LEU A 108 -3.16 3.35 20.75
N HIS A 109 -2.53 3.23 21.92
CA HIS A 109 -2.76 4.15 23.05
C HIS A 109 -2.45 5.60 22.70
N THR A 110 -1.34 5.85 21.99
CA THR A 110 -0.97 7.21 21.58
C THR A 110 -2.04 7.85 20.72
N LEU A 111 -2.62 7.11 19.78
CA LEU A 111 -3.66 7.66 18.90
C LEU A 111 -4.96 7.93 19.65
N VAL A 112 -5.41 7.00 20.50
CA VAL A 112 -6.68 7.17 21.22
C VAL A 112 -6.59 8.20 22.35
N ASP A 113 -5.51 8.20 23.13
CA ASP A 113 -5.32 9.14 24.24
C ASP A 113 -5.05 10.57 23.75
N GLY A 114 -4.44 10.69 22.57
CA GLY A 114 -4.13 11.97 21.95
C GLY A 114 -5.28 12.59 21.16
N TYR A 115 -6.27 11.80 20.76
CA TYR A 115 -7.41 12.27 19.99
C TYR A 115 -8.23 13.32 20.77
N GLY A 116 -8.50 14.47 20.15
CA GLY A 116 -9.17 15.60 20.79
C GLY A 116 -8.31 16.37 21.82
N VAL A 117 -7.07 15.93 22.06
CA VAL A 117 -6.13 16.55 23.04
C VAL A 117 -4.91 17.11 22.34
N ASP A 118 -4.25 16.32 21.49
CA ASP A 118 -3.12 16.72 20.68
C ASP A 118 -3.58 17.00 19.24
N THR A 119 -3.31 18.21 18.74
CA THR A 119 -3.77 18.63 17.40
C THR A 119 -3.19 17.78 16.28
N ALA A 120 -1.93 17.34 16.40
CA ALA A 120 -1.29 16.53 15.36
C ALA A 120 -1.87 15.12 15.32
N ILE A 121 -2.15 14.52 16.48
CA ILE A 121 -2.80 13.22 16.59
C ILE A 121 -4.26 13.30 16.13
N THR A 122 -4.99 14.33 16.55
CA THR A 122 -6.36 14.58 16.11
C THR A 122 -6.43 14.66 14.57
N THR A 123 -5.53 15.43 13.95
CA THR A 123 -5.45 15.52 12.48
C THR A 123 -5.12 14.15 11.83
N ILE A 124 -4.31 13.33 12.48
CA ILE A 124 -4.05 11.96 11.96
C ILE A 124 -5.32 11.13 11.95
N VAL A 125 -6.08 11.14 13.04
CA VAL A 125 -7.29 10.33 13.21
C VAL A 125 -8.45 10.86 12.37
N ASP A 126 -8.56 12.19 12.20
CA ASP A 126 -9.61 12.85 11.40
C ASP A 126 -9.43 12.70 9.88
N GLU A 127 -8.20 12.49 9.41
CA GLU A 127 -7.91 12.54 7.97
C GLU A 127 -7.32 11.24 7.41
N ARG A 128 -7.19 10.19 8.22
CA ARG A 128 -6.51 8.94 7.83
C ARG A 128 -7.12 7.74 8.55
N VAL A 129 -7.03 6.59 7.89
CA VAL A 129 -7.27 5.32 8.55
C VAL A 129 -5.94 4.68 8.93
N VAL A 130 -5.77 4.33 10.19
CA VAL A 130 -4.61 3.57 10.66
C VAL A 130 -5.04 2.14 11.00
N TRP A 131 -4.47 1.16 10.30
CA TRP A 131 -4.65 -0.26 10.55
C TRP A 131 -3.45 -0.80 11.30
N ILE A 132 -3.67 -1.49 12.40
CA ILE A 132 -2.61 -2.14 13.20
C ILE A 132 -2.95 -3.61 13.39
N VAL A 133 -2.07 -4.51 12.92
CA VAL A 133 -2.10 -5.94 13.27
C VAL A 133 -1.06 -6.19 14.36
N PHE A 134 -1.51 -6.57 15.55
CA PHE A 134 -0.65 -6.61 16.75
C PHE A 134 0.26 -7.84 16.80
N ALA A 135 -0.18 -8.97 16.28
CA ALA A 135 0.58 -10.21 16.26
C ALA A 135 0.25 -11.05 15.03
N VAL A 136 1.11 -11.01 14.02
CA VAL A 136 0.97 -11.86 12.82
C VAL A 136 1.25 -13.33 13.15
N ASN A 137 2.05 -13.61 14.18
CA ASN A 137 2.43 -14.96 14.62
C ASN A 137 2.05 -15.26 16.08
N PRO A 138 0.74 -15.30 16.39
CA PRO A 138 0.30 -15.54 17.78
C PRO A 138 0.64 -16.94 18.28
N ASP A 139 0.70 -17.96 17.42
CA ASP A 139 1.05 -19.32 17.83
C ASP A 139 2.52 -19.44 18.25
N GLY A 140 3.41 -18.78 17.50
CA GLY A 140 4.82 -18.72 17.86
C GLY A 140 5.03 -17.93 19.15
N LEU A 141 4.28 -16.84 19.35
CA LEU A 141 4.28 -16.06 20.59
C LEU A 141 3.94 -16.93 21.79
N GLU A 142 2.80 -17.59 21.76
CA GLU A 142 2.36 -18.49 22.84
C GLU A 142 3.35 -19.63 23.11
N TYR A 143 3.97 -20.14 22.05
CA TYR A 143 4.97 -21.19 22.19
C TYR A 143 6.20 -20.73 22.98
N GLU A 144 6.60 -19.47 22.89
CA GLU A 144 7.68 -18.90 23.70
C GLU A 144 7.31 -18.75 25.18
N PHE A 145 6.02 -18.53 25.48
CA PHE A 145 5.50 -18.40 26.85
C PHE A 145 5.23 -19.75 27.54
N THR A 146 5.36 -20.89 26.86
CA THR A 146 5.23 -22.19 27.52
C THR A 146 6.31 -22.41 28.56
N ALA A 147 6.00 -23.12 29.65
CA ALA A 147 6.84 -23.27 30.84
C ALA A 147 8.28 -23.80 30.60
N ASN A 148 8.54 -24.39 29.47
CA ASN A 148 9.86 -24.80 28.97
C ASN A 148 10.04 -24.38 27.53
N GLY A 149 9.41 -23.27 27.14
CA GLY A 149 9.40 -22.78 25.78
C GLY A 149 10.79 -22.53 25.23
N PRO A 150 11.00 -22.79 23.96
CA PRO A 150 12.27 -22.51 23.32
C PRO A 150 12.38 -21.00 23.11
N TRP A 151 13.15 -20.36 23.94
CA TRP A 151 13.62 -19.01 23.71
C TRP A 151 14.15 -18.84 22.28
N ASN A 152 13.83 -17.70 21.66
CA ASN A 152 14.26 -17.37 20.31
C ASN A 152 13.59 -18.23 19.21
N TRP A 153 12.32 -18.63 19.42
CA TRP A 153 11.50 -19.20 18.36
C TRP A 153 11.14 -18.09 17.36
N ARG A 154 11.15 -18.41 16.08
CA ARG A 154 10.93 -17.40 15.02
C ARG A 154 9.71 -17.69 14.15
N LYS A 155 9.56 -18.97 13.76
CA LYS A 155 8.58 -19.44 12.79
C LYS A 155 7.17 -19.55 13.42
N ASN A 156 6.13 -19.77 12.60
CA ASN A 156 4.83 -20.16 13.12
C ASN A 156 4.87 -21.61 13.66
N ARG A 157 3.70 -22.19 13.99
CA ARG A 157 3.61 -23.54 14.57
C ARG A 157 3.06 -24.58 13.59
N GLN A 158 2.85 -24.25 12.33
CA GLN A 158 2.34 -25.18 11.33
C GLN A 158 3.33 -26.31 11.04
N PRO A 159 2.93 -27.61 11.16
CA PRO A 159 3.77 -28.74 10.78
C PRO A 159 4.12 -28.71 9.29
N THR A 160 5.35 -29.09 8.97
CA THR A 160 5.80 -29.14 7.57
C THR A 160 5.51 -30.53 6.98
N PRO A 161 4.72 -30.66 5.90
CA PRO A 161 4.43 -31.93 5.26
C PRO A 161 5.69 -32.68 4.86
N GLY A 162 5.81 -33.96 5.26
CA GLY A 162 6.94 -34.80 4.92
C GLY A 162 8.25 -34.51 5.68
N SER A 163 8.20 -33.69 6.72
CA SER A 163 9.36 -33.37 7.58
C SER A 163 8.95 -33.45 9.04
N SER A 164 9.93 -33.70 9.91
CA SER A 164 9.76 -33.55 11.38
C SER A 164 9.90 -32.09 11.84
N SER A 165 10.31 -31.20 10.96
CA SER A 165 10.45 -29.79 11.26
C SER A 165 9.09 -29.08 11.37
N ILE A 166 9.00 -28.11 12.28
CA ILE A 166 7.79 -27.32 12.50
C ILE A 166 8.06 -25.87 12.12
N GLY A 167 7.04 -25.26 11.54
CA GLY A 167 6.96 -23.84 11.29
C GLY A 167 7.50 -23.37 9.96
N THR A 168 6.85 -22.32 9.50
CA THR A 168 7.21 -21.50 8.33
C THR A 168 7.67 -20.14 8.84
N ASP A 169 8.73 -19.57 8.28
CA ASP A 169 9.06 -18.16 8.46
C ASP A 169 8.02 -17.34 7.70
N LEU A 170 7.11 -16.69 8.43
CA LEU A 170 6.00 -15.95 7.85
C LEU A 170 6.49 -14.82 6.93
N ASN A 171 7.61 -14.18 7.28
CA ASN A 171 8.23 -13.14 6.45
C ASN A 171 9.11 -13.70 5.32
N ARG A 172 8.83 -14.94 4.89
CA ARG A 172 9.35 -15.62 3.70
C ARG A 172 8.24 -16.31 2.89
N ASN A 173 7.00 -16.26 3.36
CA ASN A 173 5.88 -17.02 2.80
C ASN A 173 5.00 -16.22 1.82
N TYR A 174 5.27 -14.91 1.63
CA TYR A 174 4.59 -14.09 0.63
C TYR A 174 5.05 -14.40 -0.79
N SER A 175 4.27 -13.97 -1.81
CA SER A 175 4.50 -14.42 -3.20
C SER A 175 5.67 -13.75 -3.91
N ALA A 176 6.05 -12.53 -3.52
CA ALA A 176 7.12 -11.81 -4.20
C ALA A 176 8.47 -12.48 -3.99
N TYR A 177 9.13 -12.86 -5.07
CA TYR A 177 10.44 -13.54 -5.03
C TYR A 177 10.47 -14.83 -4.18
N TRP A 178 9.34 -15.43 -3.92
CA TRP A 178 9.26 -16.64 -3.11
C TRP A 178 10.25 -17.71 -3.58
N HIS A 179 10.97 -18.33 -2.65
CA HIS A 179 12.06 -19.29 -2.89
C HIS A 179 13.30 -18.73 -3.60
N CYS A 180 13.44 -17.40 -3.74
CA CYS A 180 14.69 -16.84 -4.26
C CYS A 180 15.77 -16.71 -3.18
N CYS A 181 16.92 -16.35 -3.65
CA CYS A 181 17.98 -15.63 -2.95
C CYS A 181 18.81 -16.45 -1.94
N SER A 182 18.33 -17.56 -1.42
CA SER A 182 19.07 -18.48 -0.55
C SER A 182 18.52 -19.92 -0.62
N ALA A 183 19.39 -20.92 -0.55
CA ALA A 183 18.96 -22.31 -0.43
C ALA A 183 18.23 -22.59 0.90
N SER A 184 18.58 -21.88 1.97
CA SER A 184 18.01 -22.03 3.31
C SER A 184 16.50 -21.79 3.35
N VAL A 185 15.93 -20.98 2.45
CA VAL A 185 14.49 -20.74 2.41
C VAL A 185 13.67 -21.96 1.95
N ARG A 186 14.33 -22.99 1.41
CA ARG A 186 13.72 -24.26 0.94
C ARG A 186 13.91 -25.41 1.93
N ASP A 187 14.75 -25.23 2.93
CA ASP A 187 15.03 -26.26 3.94
C ASP A 187 14.05 -26.14 5.13
N PRO A 188 13.17 -27.12 5.37
CA PRO A 188 12.25 -27.12 6.50
C PRO A 188 12.91 -26.95 7.86
N ALA A 189 14.16 -27.40 8.03
CA ALA A 189 14.92 -27.26 9.27
C ALA A 189 15.47 -25.85 9.48
N SER A 190 15.50 -25.04 8.43
CA SER A 190 16.00 -23.66 8.50
C SER A 190 15.04 -22.74 9.25
N ARG A 191 15.61 -21.78 9.99
CA ARG A 191 14.86 -20.68 10.63
C ARG A 191 14.14 -19.77 9.62
N VAL A 192 14.60 -19.76 8.36
CA VAL A 192 14.05 -18.92 7.27
C VAL A 192 13.30 -19.75 6.24
N TYR A 193 12.77 -20.92 6.63
CA TYR A 193 11.98 -21.76 5.73
C TYR A 193 10.72 -21.06 5.23
N ALA A 194 10.57 -20.95 3.92
CA ALA A 194 9.50 -20.19 3.28
C ALA A 194 8.16 -20.94 3.14
N GLY A 195 8.05 -22.13 3.72
CA GLY A 195 6.86 -22.99 3.58
C GLY A 195 6.82 -23.78 2.27
N PRO A 196 5.85 -24.73 2.14
CA PRO A 196 5.70 -25.59 0.98
C PRO A 196 5.15 -24.87 -0.26
N ALA A 197 4.47 -23.75 -0.06
CA ALA A 197 3.96 -22.89 -1.12
C ALA A 197 3.86 -21.44 -0.60
N LYS A 198 3.80 -20.47 -1.52
CA LYS A 198 3.49 -19.09 -1.18
C LYS A 198 2.10 -19.01 -0.55
N PHE A 199 1.97 -18.24 0.54
CA PHE A 199 0.75 -18.14 1.32
C PHE A 199 0.22 -19.48 1.85
N SER A 200 1.10 -20.44 2.11
CA SER A 200 0.73 -21.73 2.69
C SER A 200 0.47 -21.66 4.19
N ALA A 201 0.98 -20.65 4.85
CA ALA A 201 0.65 -20.37 6.24
C ALA A 201 -0.68 -19.58 6.30
N PRO A 202 -1.65 -20.00 7.16
CA PRO A 202 -2.93 -19.32 7.26
C PRO A 202 -2.78 -17.86 7.67
N GLU A 203 -1.78 -17.52 8.48
CA GLU A 203 -1.47 -16.18 8.92
C GLU A 203 -1.13 -15.26 7.72
N THR A 204 -0.28 -15.71 6.81
CA THR A 204 0.08 -14.93 5.61
C THR A 204 -1.06 -14.88 4.59
N ALA A 205 -1.90 -15.92 4.55
CA ALA A 205 -3.12 -15.91 3.74
C ALA A 205 -4.12 -14.85 4.27
N ALA A 206 -4.31 -14.77 5.58
CA ALA A 206 -5.15 -13.76 6.23
C ALA A 206 -4.65 -12.33 5.92
N MET A 207 -3.34 -12.08 6.06
CA MET A 207 -2.72 -10.81 5.69
C MET A 207 -2.95 -10.45 4.22
N ARG A 208 -2.80 -11.42 3.31
CA ARG A 208 -3.08 -11.24 1.88
C ARG A 208 -4.52 -10.82 1.63
N ASP A 209 -5.46 -11.53 2.23
CA ASP A 209 -6.89 -11.34 1.99
C ASP A 209 -7.37 -10.02 2.58
N PHE A 210 -6.84 -9.62 3.75
CA PHE A 210 -7.07 -8.31 4.33
C PHE A 210 -6.59 -7.19 3.39
N VAL A 211 -5.33 -7.22 2.93
CA VAL A 211 -4.79 -6.20 2.02
C VAL A 211 -5.55 -6.16 0.69
N ALA A 212 -5.98 -7.32 0.19
CA ALA A 212 -6.80 -7.40 -1.01
C ALA A 212 -8.19 -6.77 -0.82
N SER A 213 -8.78 -6.87 0.38
CA SER A 213 -10.06 -6.24 0.71
C SER A 213 -10.01 -4.71 0.69
N ARG A 214 -8.81 -4.13 0.85
CA ARG A 214 -8.59 -2.68 0.76
C ARG A 214 -8.45 -2.16 -0.69
N VAL A 215 -8.70 -2.99 -1.69
CA VAL A 215 -8.87 -2.55 -3.07
C VAL A 215 -10.35 -2.23 -3.30
N ILE A 216 -10.72 -0.97 -3.14
CA ILE A 216 -12.09 -0.47 -3.26
C ILE A 216 -12.21 0.25 -4.61
N ASP A 217 -13.20 -0.13 -5.42
CA ASP A 217 -13.40 0.40 -6.78
C ASP A 217 -12.15 0.31 -7.68
N GLY A 218 -11.36 -0.75 -7.51
CA GLY A 218 -10.11 -0.97 -8.23
C GLY A 218 -8.93 -0.12 -7.74
N VAL A 219 -9.09 0.64 -6.67
CA VAL A 219 -8.04 1.48 -6.06
C VAL A 219 -7.60 0.88 -4.72
N GLN A 220 -6.29 0.63 -4.58
CA GLN A 220 -5.70 0.24 -3.30
C GLN A 220 -5.70 1.45 -2.36
N ARG A 221 -6.38 1.35 -1.21
CA ARG A 221 -6.50 2.43 -0.24
C ARG A 221 -5.27 2.56 0.65
N ILE A 222 -4.58 1.45 0.94
CA ILE A 222 -3.33 1.49 1.71
C ILE A 222 -2.27 2.23 0.89
N THR A 223 -1.79 3.35 1.43
CA THR A 223 -0.81 4.23 0.78
C THR A 223 0.59 4.08 1.35
N ILE A 224 0.73 3.59 2.59
CA ILE A 224 2.00 3.28 3.26
C ILE A 224 1.86 1.97 4.03
N TYR A 225 2.91 1.16 3.99
CA TYR A 225 3.04 -0.05 4.80
C TYR A 225 4.32 -0.01 5.64
N LEU A 226 4.19 -0.31 6.94
CA LEU A 226 5.30 -0.44 7.87
C LEU A 226 5.24 -1.79 8.58
N SER A 227 6.24 -2.65 8.37
CA SER A 227 6.41 -3.89 9.12
C SER A 227 7.41 -3.69 10.25
N LEU A 228 6.96 -3.93 11.48
CA LEU A 228 7.79 -3.83 12.67
C LEU A 228 8.51 -5.15 12.93
N HIS A 229 9.82 -5.06 13.09
CA HIS A 229 10.75 -6.16 13.34
C HIS A 229 11.72 -5.81 14.45
N ALA A 230 12.53 -6.76 14.90
CA ALA A 230 13.64 -6.60 15.80
C ALA A 230 14.80 -7.58 15.44
N ALA A 231 16.08 -7.17 15.59
CA ALA A 231 16.55 -5.92 16.14
C ALA A 231 17.72 -5.38 15.30
N GLY A 232 17.97 -4.07 15.37
CA GLY A 232 19.12 -3.52 14.63
C GLY A 232 19.18 -1.99 14.56
N ARG A 233 18.16 -1.27 15.07
CA ARG A 233 18.03 0.19 14.96
C ARG A 233 18.25 0.70 13.54
N TYR A 234 17.51 0.12 12.58
CA TYR A 234 17.50 0.59 11.20
C TYR A 234 16.13 0.51 10.55
N ILE A 235 15.97 1.31 9.50
CA ILE A 235 14.82 1.26 8.61
C ILE A 235 15.32 0.80 7.24
N ALA A 236 14.60 -0.14 6.64
CA ALA A 236 14.96 -0.68 5.35
C ALA A 236 13.77 -0.69 4.38
N TRP A 237 14.08 -0.63 3.08
CA TRP A 237 13.08 -0.70 2.04
C TRP A 237 13.57 -1.54 0.86
N PRO A 238 12.67 -2.22 0.12
CA PRO A 238 13.06 -3.18 -0.91
C PRO A 238 13.61 -2.54 -2.16
N ARG A 239 14.60 -3.20 -2.76
CA ARG A 239 15.14 -2.86 -4.07
C ARG A 239 14.88 -3.99 -5.04
N PHE A 240 14.13 -3.73 -6.10
CA PHE A 240 13.93 -4.65 -7.18
C PHE A 240 14.88 -4.31 -8.34
N PRO A 241 15.98 -5.06 -8.52
CA PRO A 241 16.78 -4.94 -9.73
C PRO A 241 15.99 -5.49 -10.93
N PRO A 242 16.23 -4.99 -12.15
CA PRO A 242 15.62 -5.56 -13.35
C PRO A 242 16.17 -6.99 -13.55
N THR A 243 15.33 -7.99 -13.33
CA THR A 243 15.64 -9.39 -13.59
C THR A 243 14.53 -10.00 -14.46
N ALA A 244 14.81 -11.11 -15.16
CA ALA A 244 13.83 -11.73 -16.03
C ALA A 244 12.51 -12.00 -15.28
N GLY A 245 11.43 -11.37 -15.71
CA GLY A 245 10.09 -11.51 -15.13
C GLY A 245 9.81 -10.66 -13.89
N VAL A 246 10.76 -9.87 -13.41
CA VAL A 246 10.57 -8.98 -12.26
C VAL A 246 10.93 -7.55 -12.64
N ARG A 247 10.04 -6.62 -12.31
CA ARG A 247 10.17 -5.21 -12.64
C ARG A 247 11.06 -4.48 -11.63
N ALA A 248 11.95 -3.67 -12.14
CA ALA A 248 12.72 -2.76 -11.30
C ALA A 248 11.80 -1.80 -10.53
N THR A 249 12.22 -1.39 -9.34
CA THR A 249 11.63 -0.25 -8.63
C THR A 249 11.81 1.00 -9.49
N THR A 250 10.74 1.75 -9.75
CA THR A 250 10.83 3.00 -10.52
C THR A 250 11.73 4.03 -9.80
N LEU A 251 12.25 5.01 -10.53
CA LEU A 251 13.06 6.07 -9.91
C LEU A 251 12.25 6.83 -8.85
N ASP A 252 11.01 7.19 -9.18
CA ASP A 252 10.14 7.94 -8.29
C ASP A 252 9.81 7.17 -7.00
N ASP A 253 9.50 5.87 -7.13
CA ASP A 253 9.21 5.05 -5.95
C ASP A 253 10.44 4.88 -5.07
N ARG A 254 11.64 4.78 -5.68
CA ARG A 254 12.91 4.79 -4.93
C ARG A 254 13.12 6.12 -4.21
N MET A 255 12.86 7.25 -4.87
CA MET A 255 12.98 8.57 -4.25
C MET A 255 11.96 8.71 -3.10
N THR A 256 10.73 8.26 -3.30
CA THR A 256 9.68 8.27 -2.28
C THR A 256 10.07 7.45 -1.06
N MET A 257 10.38 6.16 -1.23
CA MET A 257 10.76 5.30 -0.10
C MET A 257 12.04 5.78 0.58
N ASN A 258 13.03 6.26 -0.18
CA ASN A 258 14.25 6.81 0.39
C ASN A 258 13.98 8.07 1.23
N ALA A 259 13.12 8.98 0.77
CA ALA A 259 12.76 10.17 1.52
C ALA A 259 11.99 9.83 2.81
N LEU A 260 11.09 8.85 2.77
CA LEU A 260 10.38 8.37 3.96
C LEU A 260 11.34 7.79 5.01
N VAL A 261 12.29 6.93 4.62
CA VAL A 261 13.23 6.36 5.59
C VAL A 261 14.22 7.41 6.14
N ILE A 262 14.61 8.39 5.33
CA ILE A 262 15.42 9.54 5.79
C ILE A 262 14.65 10.34 6.84
N GLY A 263 13.36 10.64 6.60
CA GLY A 263 12.53 11.37 7.55
C GLY A 263 12.39 10.65 8.89
N ILE A 264 12.14 9.34 8.87
CA ILE A 264 12.13 8.50 10.08
C ILE A 264 13.48 8.56 10.78
N SER A 265 14.58 8.33 10.05
CA SER A 265 15.95 8.32 10.58
C SER A 265 16.35 9.66 11.23
N GLN A 266 15.92 10.78 10.66
CA GLN A 266 16.18 12.10 11.24
C GLN A 266 15.47 12.32 12.58
N ILE A 267 14.37 11.62 12.83
CA ILE A 267 13.59 11.75 14.05
C ILE A 267 14.07 10.78 15.13
N ASN A 268 14.24 9.50 14.80
CA ASN A 268 14.59 8.46 15.79
C ASN A 268 16.09 8.12 15.85
N GLY A 269 16.90 8.65 14.94
CA GLY A 269 18.35 8.39 14.89
C GLY A 269 18.73 7.01 14.35
N TYR A 270 17.79 6.22 13.83
CA TYR A 270 18.07 4.90 13.27
C TYR A 270 18.84 4.99 11.95
N GLY A 271 19.68 3.98 11.67
CA GLY A 271 20.26 3.82 10.34
C GLY A 271 19.21 3.49 9.28
N TYR A 272 19.54 3.68 8.00
CA TYR A 272 18.65 3.24 6.92
C TYR A 272 19.43 2.70 5.73
N PHE A 273 18.84 1.76 5.02
CA PHE A 273 19.42 1.23 3.79
C PHE A 273 18.37 0.58 2.87
N GLN A 274 18.75 0.42 1.62
CA GLN A 274 17.99 -0.32 0.64
C GLN A 274 18.51 -1.76 0.57
N TYR A 275 17.65 -2.76 0.77
CA TYR A 275 18.03 -4.15 0.71
C TYR A 275 17.64 -4.85 -0.60
N ALA A 276 18.40 -5.86 -0.99
CA ALA A 276 18.04 -6.76 -2.08
C ALA A 276 16.88 -7.68 -1.65
N PRO A 277 16.03 -8.18 -2.58
CA PRO A 277 14.94 -9.08 -2.24
C PRO A 277 15.39 -10.23 -1.34
N THR A 278 14.63 -10.49 -0.29
CA THR A 278 14.93 -11.56 0.68
C THR A 278 14.15 -12.85 0.40
N GLY A 279 13.23 -12.80 -0.57
CA GLY A 279 12.49 -13.97 -1.03
C GLY A 279 11.24 -14.27 -0.21
N GLY A 280 10.12 -13.63 -0.55
CA GLY A 280 8.83 -13.86 0.08
C GLY A 280 8.57 -13.03 1.34
N SER A 281 9.20 -11.84 1.47
CA SER A 281 8.88 -10.90 2.54
C SER A 281 7.57 -10.14 2.27
N SER A 282 6.93 -9.68 3.35
CA SER A 282 5.73 -8.86 3.30
C SER A 282 5.97 -7.55 2.57
N THR A 283 7.06 -6.85 2.87
CA THR A 283 7.43 -5.57 2.24
C THR A 283 7.73 -5.72 0.75
N ASP A 284 8.42 -6.80 0.34
CA ASP A 284 8.62 -7.11 -1.07
C ASP A 284 7.27 -7.33 -1.78
N TRP A 285 6.35 -8.07 -1.16
CA TRP A 285 5.06 -8.40 -1.72
C TRP A 285 4.14 -7.18 -1.82
N MET A 286 4.04 -6.36 -0.79
CA MET A 286 3.24 -5.13 -0.77
C MET A 286 3.63 -4.19 -1.92
N TYR A 287 4.93 -3.92 -2.05
CA TYR A 287 5.40 -3.06 -3.13
C TYR A 287 5.26 -3.74 -4.50
N HIS A 288 5.66 -5.03 -4.64
CA HIS A 288 5.60 -5.72 -5.93
C HIS A 288 4.17 -5.81 -6.46
N THR A 289 3.22 -6.15 -5.61
CA THR A 289 1.82 -6.42 -6.01
C THR A 289 1.01 -5.13 -6.13
N TYR A 290 1.13 -4.24 -5.15
CA TYR A 290 0.25 -3.08 -5.02
C TYR A 290 0.96 -1.73 -5.20
N LYS A 291 2.29 -1.70 -5.36
CA LYS A 291 3.08 -0.47 -5.41
C LYS A 291 2.95 0.41 -4.16
N ILE A 292 2.59 -0.19 -3.04
CA ILE A 292 2.55 0.49 -1.76
C ILE A 292 4.00 0.77 -1.33
N PRO A 293 4.41 2.01 -1.05
CA PRO A 293 5.65 2.30 -0.35
C PRO A 293 5.75 1.47 0.93
N SER A 294 6.72 0.56 0.97
CA SER A 294 6.79 -0.48 2.00
C SER A 294 8.11 -0.38 2.74
N LEU A 295 8.04 -0.26 4.04
CA LEU A 295 9.17 -0.07 4.93
C LEU A 295 9.21 -1.19 5.97
N LEU A 296 10.41 -1.54 6.39
CA LEU A 296 10.67 -2.44 7.51
C LEU A 296 11.47 -1.67 8.57
N MET A 297 11.06 -1.73 9.83
CA MET A 297 11.76 -1.11 10.94
C MET A 297 12.24 -2.19 11.91
N GLU A 298 13.55 -2.27 12.12
CA GLU A 298 14.20 -3.16 13.10
C GLU A 298 14.44 -2.41 14.40
N ILE A 299 13.57 -2.64 15.37
CA ILE A 299 13.54 -1.93 16.66
C ILE A 299 14.55 -2.54 17.63
N GLY A 300 15.27 -1.69 18.35
CA GLY A 300 16.20 -2.09 19.39
C GLY A 300 17.62 -2.38 18.93
N GLU A 301 18.54 -2.38 19.88
CA GLU A 301 19.97 -2.56 19.61
C GLU A 301 20.33 -4.00 19.24
N TYR A 302 21.32 -4.15 18.38
CA TYR A 302 21.97 -5.43 18.13
C TYR A 302 23.01 -5.71 19.22
N THR A 303 22.56 -6.32 20.32
CA THR A 303 23.38 -6.61 21.49
C THR A 303 23.93 -8.05 21.59
N GLY A 304 23.66 -8.87 20.56
CA GLY A 304 24.05 -10.28 20.49
C GLY A 304 22.95 -11.14 19.83
N GLU A 305 23.23 -12.44 19.63
CA GLU A 305 22.32 -13.29 18.83
C GLU A 305 20.93 -13.50 19.46
N ILE A 306 20.86 -13.61 20.78
CA ILE A 306 19.60 -13.87 21.50
C ILE A 306 19.16 -12.63 22.26
N SER A 307 20.04 -12.03 23.06
CA SER A 307 19.72 -10.90 23.95
C SER A 307 19.08 -9.69 23.24
N ARG A 308 19.37 -9.50 21.96
CA ARG A 308 18.79 -8.42 21.15
C ARG A 308 17.26 -8.47 21.03
N PHE A 309 16.67 -9.66 21.16
CA PHE A 309 15.21 -9.85 21.07
C PHE A 309 14.50 -9.68 22.41
N TYR A 310 15.28 -9.66 23.49
CA TYR A 310 14.77 -9.63 24.86
C TYR A 310 15.40 -8.47 25.66
N PRO A 311 15.08 -7.22 25.28
CA PRO A 311 15.54 -6.04 26.01
C PRO A 311 14.94 -6.00 27.41
N THR A 312 15.61 -5.28 28.34
CA THR A 312 15.00 -4.96 29.63
C THR A 312 13.74 -4.10 29.44
N ALA A 313 12.87 -4.05 30.44
CA ALA A 313 11.66 -3.22 30.39
C ALA A 313 11.99 -1.74 30.14
N GLU A 314 13.04 -1.20 30.76
CA GLU A 314 13.49 0.17 30.55
C GLU A 314 13.98 0.40 29.11
N ALA A 315 14.79 -0.53 28.59
CA ALA A 315 15.29 -0.45 27.22
C ALA A 315 14.14 -0.51 26.21
N MET A 316 13.19 -1.43 26.41
CA MET A 316 11.98 -1.54 25.58
C MET A 316 11.15 -0.26 25.61
N THR A 317 10.86 0.29 26.80
CA THR A 317 10.10 1.53 26.96
C THR A 317 10.81 2.70 26.28
N SER A 318 12.14 2.78 26.41
CA SER A 318 12.96 3.82 25.77
C SER A 318 12.92 3.73 24.23
N GLU A 319 13.04 2.51 23.68
CA GLU A 319 12.98 2.27 22.23
C GLU A 319 11.61 2.65 21.66
N VAL A 320 10.54 2.19 22.31
CA VAL A 320 9.17 2.45 21.91
C VAL A 320 8.86 3.96 21.92
N ALA A 321 9.22 4.64 23.02
CA ALA A 321 9.03 6.10 23.14
C ALA A 321 9.86 6.87 22.11
N GLY A 322 11.08 6.42 21.81
CA GLY A 322 11.96 7.03 20.81
C GLY A 322 11.45 6.90 19.38
N ASN A 323 10.76 5.80 19.05
CA ASN A 323 10.22 5.55 17.72
C ASN A 323 8.84 6.19 17.48
N ARG A 324 8.06 6.44 18.53
CA ARG A 324 6.70 6.99 18.43
C ARG A 324 6.61 8.25 17.55
N PRO A 325 7.43 9.31 17.73
CA PRO A 325 7.35 10.49 16.87
C PRO A 325 7.64 10.20 15.41
N ALA A 326 8.54 9.24 15.13
CA ALA A 326 8.90 8.87 13.77
C ALA A 326 7.78 8.09 13.06
N ILE A 327 7.07 7.22 13.78
CA ILE A 327 5.93 6.48 13.25
C ILE A 327 4.74 7.45 13.03
N LEU A 328 4.44 8.35 13.95
CA LEU A 328 3.42 9.38 13.77
C LEU A 328 3.72 10.28 12.57
N TRP A 329 4.99 10.69 12.41
CA TRP A 329 5.42 11.42 11.21
C TRP A 329 5.18 10.60 9.94
N LEU A 330 5.52 9.31 9.93
CA LEU A 330 5.28 8.44 8.75
C LEU A 330 3.78 8.36 8.43
N ILE A 331 2.92 8.19 9.43
CA ILE A 331 1.46 8.17 9.25
C ILE A 331 0.96 9.49 8.65
N SER A 332 1.50 10.63 9.10
CA SER A 332 1.13 11.94 8.55
C SER A 332 1.44 12.09 7.06
N GLN A 333 2.34 11.28 6.50
CA GLN A 333 2.67 11.28 5.06
C GLN A 333 1.67 10.49 4.20
N ALA A 334 0.69 9.80 4.79
CA ALA A 334 -0.22 8.90 4.07
C ALA A 334 -1.01 9.58 2.94
N GLN A 335 -1.39 10.85 3.12
CA GLN A 335 -2.07 11.66 2.08
C GLN A 335 -1.21 11.79 0.82
N CYS A 336 0.11 11.90 1.00
CA CYS A 336 1.05 12.02 -0.10
C CYS A 336 2.43 11.46 0.28
N PRO A 337 2.66 10.15 0.21
CA PRO A 337 3.96 9.57 0.54
C PRO A 337 5.13 10.11 -0.29
N ALA A 338 4.84 10.74 -1.42
CA ALA A 338 5.83 11.29 -2.34
C ALA A 338 6.24 12.74 -2.03
N ASP A 339 5.54 13.43 -1.12
CA ASP A 339 5.84 14.83 -0.73
C ASP A 339 7.25 14.99 -0.17
N PRO A 340 7.74 14.16 0.75
CA PRO A 340 9.10 14.29 1.28
C PRO A 340 10.19 14.16 0.21
N ALA A 341 9.88 13.52 -0.92
CA ALA A 341 10.77 13.40 -2.08
C ALA A 341 10.68 14.59 -3.04
N GLY A 342 9.85 15.60 -2.79
CA GLY A 342 9.56 16.70 -3.70
C GLY A 342 8.75 16.29 -4.94
N LEU A 343 8.06 15.15 -4.89
CA LEU A 343 7.27 14.61 -6.00
C LEU A 343 5.75 14.84 -5.81
N GLY A 344 5.33 15.52 -4.72
CA GLY A 344 3.94 15.66 -4.33
C GLY A 344 3.07 16.32 -5.40
N VAL A 345 3.53 17.41 -6.01
CA VAL A 345 2.81 18.11 -7.09
C VAL A 345 2.43 17.14 -8.22
N ARG A 346 3.35 16.24 -8.57
CA ARG A 346 3.16 15.29 -9.68
C ARG A 346 2.36 14.06 -9.28
N LYS A 347 2.59 13.51 -8.06
CA LYS A 347 2.05 12.20 -7.67
C LYS A 347 0.83 12.25 -6.77
N CYS A 348 0.56 13.37 -6.13
CA CYS A 348 -0.46 13.46 -5.07
C CYS A 348 -1.57 14.48 -5.36
N GLY A 349 -1.79 14.79 -6.62
CA GLY A 349 -3.01 15.47 -7.04
C GLY A 349 -4.25 14.55 -6.92
N PRO A 350 -5.44 15.05 -7.22
CA PRO A 350 -6.69 14.29 -7.17
C PRO A 350 -6.66 13.00 -8.01
N ARG A 351 -5.74 12.91 -8.96
CA ARG A 351 -5.49 11.73 -9.77
C ARG A 351 -4.02 11.64 -10.16
N PHE A 352 -3.44 10.46 -9.98
CA PHE A 352 -2.21 10.03 -10.62
C PHE A 352 -2.38 8.60 -11.11
N ASP A 353 -2.03 8.33 -12.38
CA ASP A 353 -2.12 7.01 -12.98
C ASP A 353 -0.94 6.76 -13.92
N ASP A 354 -0.01 5.92 -13.48
CA ASP A 354 1.11 5.43 -14.25
C ASP A 354 0.81 4.08 -14.95
N PHE A 355 -0.44 3.65 -14.92
CA PHE A 355 -0.92 2.38 -15.45
C PHE A 355 -0.20 1.13 -14.93
N GLU A 356 0.63 1.24 -13.90
CA GLU A 356 1.29 0.07 -13.30
C GLU A 356 0.32 -0.85 -12.55
N ARG A 357 -0.83 -0.30 -12.13
CA ARG A 357 -1.96 -1.03 -11.54
C ARG A 357 -3.21 -0.93 -12.42
N ALA A 358 -4.18 -1.79 -12.18
CA ALA A 358 -5.53 -1.58 -12.69
C ALA A 358 -6.22 -0.55 -11.79
N THR A 359 -6.50 0.61 -12.33
CA THR A 359 -7.03 1.77 -11.60
C THR A 359 -8.45 2.14 -12.06
N GLY A 360 -9.17 1.17 -12.63
CA GLY A 360 -10.57 1.32 -13.00
C GLY A 360 -10.83 2.03 -14.35
N TRP A 361 -9.84 2.12 -15.24
CA TRP A 361 -10.10 2.55 -16.62
C TRP A 361 -10.99 1.55 -17.35
N VAL A 362 -12.00 2.05 -18.07
CA VAL A 362 -12.93 1.26 -18.86
C VAL A 362 -12.69 1.53 -20.34
N VAL A 363 -12.35 0.48 -21.08
CA VAL A 363 -12.21 0.54 -22.55
C VAL A 363 -13.58 0.37 -23.20
N ASN A 364 -13.84 1.12 -24.28
CA ASN A 364 -15.13 1.17 -24.94
C ASN A 364 -16.30 1.49 -23.97
N PRO A 365 -16.20 2.58 -23.20
CA PRO A 365 -17.14 2.87 -22.11
C PRO A 365 -18.58 3.08 -22.58
N ASP A 366 -18.76 3.49 -23.84
CA ASP A 366 -20.08 3.80 -24.43
C ASP A 366 -20.60 2.67 -25.35
N GLY A 367 -19.80 1.61 -25.55
CA GLY A 367 -20.14 0.50 -26.44
C GLY A 367 -20.14 0.87 -27.96
N THR A 368 -19.55 2.01 -28.32
CA THR A 368 -19.62 2.57 -29.70
C THR A 368 -18.28 2.48 -30.45
N ASP A 369 -17.23 1.95 -29.84
CA ASP A 369 -15.96 1.77 -30.53
C ASP A 369 -16.09 0.83 -31.72
N THR A 370 -15.39 1.16 -32.80
CA THR A 370 -15.43 0.41 -34.06
C THR A 370 -14.16 -0.38 -34.32
N ALA A 371 -13.14 -0.24 -33.47
CA ALA A 371 -11.84 -0.88 -33.66
C ALA A 371 -11.96 -2.42 -33.76
N THR A 372 -11.45 -2.98 -34.85
CA THR A 372 -11.36 -4.42 -35.09
C THR A 372 -10.03 -5.00 -34.61
N SER A 373 -8.97 -4.17 -34.59
CA SER A 373 -7.67 -4.44 -33.97
C SER A 373 -7.16 -3.19 -33.25
N GLY A 374 -6.10 -3.33 -32.46
CA GLY A 374 -5.43 -2.20 -31.80
C GLY A 374 -6.31 -1.44 -30.81
N ARG A 375 -7.25 -2.11 -30.13
CA ARG A 375 -8.04 -1.46 -29.07
C ARG A 375 -7.15 -1.03 -27.94
N PHE A 376 -7.51 0.06 -27.27
CA PHE A 376 -6.82 0.43 -26.04
C PHE A 376 -6.80 -0.72 -25.06
N GLU A 377 -5.63 -0.95 -24.51
CA GLU A 377 -5.41 -1.88 -23.40
C GLU A 377 -4.30 -1.37 -22.47
N ARG A 378 -4.42 -1.70 -21.19
CA ARG A 378 -3.35 -1.47 -20.22
C ARG A 378 -2.32 -2.58 -20.36
N GLY A 379 -1.20 -2.31 -20.96
CA GLY A 379 -0.20 -3.33 -21.26
C GLY A 379 1.24 -2.83 -21.23
N ASN A 380 2.16 -3.79 -21.26
CA ASN A 380 3.57 -3.52 -21.54
C ASN A 380 3.74 -3.45 -23.07
N PRO A 381 4.00 -2.29 -23.65
CA PRO A 381 4.04 -2.16 -25.10
C PRO A 381 5.22 -2.93 -25.68
N ALA A 382 4.98 -3.68 -26.75
CA ALA A 382 6.05 -4.27 -27.54
C ALA A 382 6.50 -3.27 -28.62
N ARG A 383 7.79 -3.29 -28.94
CA ARG A 383 8.33 -2.38 -29.96
C ARG A 383 7.84 -2.73 -31.36
N VAL A 384 7.19 -1.76 -32.02
CA VAL A 384 6.78 -1.86 -33.43
C VAL A 384 7.72 -1.03 -34.31
N ARG A 385 8.16 -1.57 -35.45
CA ARG A 385 9.10 -0.90 -36.38
C ARG A 385 8.67 -1.04 -37.83
N ILE A 386 8.91 0.04 -38.60
CA ILE A 386 8.96 0.01 -40.07
C ILE A 386 10.41 0.28 -40.49
N GLY A 387 11.14 -0.74 -40.90
CA GLY A 387 12.58 -0.65 -41.14
C GLY A 387 13.33 -0.22 -39.87
N THR A 388 14.03 0.91 -39.92
CA THR A 388 14.74 1.48 -38.76
C THR A 388 13.87 2.39 -37.88
N ARG A 389 12.60 2.63 -38.26
CA ARG A 389 11.72 3.60 -37.64
C ARG A 389 10.86 2.95 -36.56
N THR A 390 10.92 3.45 -35.33
CA THR A 390 10.07 2.99 -34.24
C THR A 390 8.72 3.66 -34.30
N MET A 391 7.66 2.86 -34.37
CA MET A 391 6.27 3.28 -34.42
C MET A 391 5.57 3.09 -33.09
N GLN A 392 5.92 2.07 -32.30
CA GLN A 392 5.54 1.92 -30.90
C GLN A 392 6.81 1.68 -30.08
N LEU A 393 6.96 2.40 -28.97
CA LEU A 393 8.04 2.19 -28.02
C LEU A 393 7.80 0.92 -27.21
N ASP A 394 8.86 0.28 -26.73
CA ASP A 394 8.82 -0.89 -25.86
C ASP A 394 9.02 -0.52 -24.37
N ASP A 395 8.82 0.73 -24.05
CA ASP A 395 8.88 1.27 -22.70
C ASP A 395 7.74 2.27 -22.47
N ALA A 396 7.32 2.40 -21.22
CA ALA A 396 6.46 3.45 -20.72
C ALA A 396 7.31 4.67 -20.30
N VAL A 397 6.68 5.77 -19.95
CA VAL A 397 7.38 6.94 -19.39
C VAL A 397 7.80 6.64 -17.94
N SER A 398 6.89 6.03 -17.19
CA SER A 398 7.19 5.52 -15.85
C SER A 398 6.81 4.05 -15.77
N GLY A 399 7.62 3.25 -15.07
CA GLY A 399 7.34 1.83 -14.95
C GLY A 399 7.48 1.02 -16.25
N PHE A 400 6.48 0.21 -16.59
CA PHE A 400 6.51 -0.74 -17.71
C PHE A 400 5.20 -0.80 -18.50
N ARG A 401 4.13 -0.22 -17.98
CA ARG A 401 2.80 -0.26 -18.61
C ARG A 401 2.33 1.13 -18.95
N ALA A 402 1.60 1.17 -20.04
CA ALA A 402 0.88 2.35 -20.48
C ALA A 402 -0.52 1.93 -20.96
N MET A 403 -1.38 2.87 -21.24
CA MET A 403 -2.59 2.66 -22.02
C MET A 403 -2.21 2.78 -23.49
N VAL A 404 -2.26 1.67 -24.22
CA VAL A 404 -1.73 1.57 -25.59
C VAL A 404 -2.73 1.00 -26.56
N THR A 405 -2.62 1.36 -27.84
CA THR A 405 -3.35 0.72 -28.94
C THR A 405 -2.63 -0.56 -29.34
N GLY A 406 -3.01 -1.69 -28.69
CA GLY A 406 -2.35 -2.99 -28.89
C GLY A 406 -0.96 -3.09 -28.22
N ALA A 407 -0.87 -3.82 -27.12
CA ALA A 407 0.40 -4.00 -26.41
C ALA A 407 1.34 -4.99 -27.12
N LEU A 408 0.84 -5.85 -27.98
CA LEU A 408 1.62 -6.87 -28.68
C LEU A 408 2.17 -6.33 -30.00
N ALA A 409 3.47 -6.58 -30.27
CA ALA A 409 4.01 -6.42 -31.60
C ALA A 409 3.72 -7.68 -32.44
N GLY A 410 3.11 -7.50 -33.60
CA GLY A 410 2.96 -8.59 -34.57
C GLY A 410 4.23 -8.88 -35.37
N GLN A 411 4.13 -9.85 -36.27
CA GLN A 411 5.22 -10.18 -37.22
C GLN A 411 5.47 -9.05 -38.23
N THR A 412 4.50 -8.17 -38.44
CA THR A 412 4.60 -6.98 -39.29
C THR A 412 4.10 -5.76 -38.49
N ALA A 413 4.51 -4.59 -38.91
CA ALA A 413 4.10 -3.33 -38.27
C ALA A 413 2.59 -3.11 -38.24
N ASN A 414 1.84 -3.76 -39.12
CA ASN A 414 0.38 -3.64 -39.25
C ASN A 414 -0.39 -4.81 -38.62
N SER A 415 0.27 -5.66 -37.81
CA SER A 415 -0.40 -6.88 -37.31
C SER A 415 -1.36 -6.61 -36.15
N TYR A 416 -1.12 -5.56 -35.35
CA TYR A 416 -1.89 -5.19 -34.16
C TYR A 416 -2.10 -3.69 -34.03
N ASP A 417 -1.83 -2.93 -35.10
CA ASP A 417 -2.12 -1.50 -35.17
C ASP A 417 -3.63 -1.22 -35.07
N LEU A 418 -3.96 0.00 -34.76
CA LEU A 418 -5.35 0.43 -34.66
C LEU A 418 -6.03 0.36 -36.04
N ASP A 419 -7.20 -0.29 -36.09
CA ASP A 419 -8.11 -0.30 -37.24
C ASP A 419 -9.51 0.05 -36.74
N GLY A 420 -9.98 1.27 -36.96
CA GLY A 420 -11.21 1.85 -36.45
C GLY A 420 -11.01 2.85 -35.30
N ILE A 421 -11.99 2.97 -34.43
CA ILE A 421 -11.96 3.90 -33.28
C ILE A 421 -11.93 3.12 -32.00
N THR A 422 -11.09 3.55 -31.06
CA THR A 422 -11.03 3.02 -29.70
C THR A 422 -11.01 4.15 -28.68
N THR A 423 -11.67 3.92 -27.54
CA THR A 423 -11.75 4.88 -26.43
C THR A 423 -11.46 4.21 -25.10
N ALA A 424 -10.95 4.98 -24.15
CA ALA A 424 -10.82 4.54 -22.74
C ALA A 424 -11.19 5.71 -21.82
N ARG A 425 -11.91 5.41 -20.74
CA ARG A 425 -12.43 6.38 -19.77
C ARG A 425 -11.88 6.08 -18.38
N SER A 426 -11.37 7.11 -17.71
CA SER A 426 -10.91 7.03 -16.32
C SER A 426 -12.07 6.82 -15.34
N PRO A 427 -11.79 6.38 -14.10
CA PRO A 427 -12.71 6.61 -12.97
C PRO A 427 -13.01 8.09 -12.77
N GLN A 428 -13.96 8.37 -11.89
CA GLN A 428 -14.29 9.72 -11.47
C GLN A 428 -13.10 10.40 -10.77
N ILE A 429 -12.99 11.70 -10.95
CA ILE A 429 -11.99 12.57 -10.36
C ILE A 429 -12.76 13.74 -9.74
N THR A 430 -12.74 13.85 -8.42
CA THR A 430 -13.31 15.00 -7.72
C THR A 430 -12.29 16.13 -7.73
N LEU A 431 -12.67 17.26 -8.29
CA LEU A 431 -11.84 18.45 -8.41
C LEU A 431 -12.21 19.45 -7.29
N GLY A 432 -11.20 20.02 -6.65
CA GLY A 432 -11.38 21.10 -5.67
C GLY A 432 -11.60 22.48 -6.32
N ALA A 433 -11.61 23.52 -5.47
CA ALA A 433 -11.76 24.91 -5.90
C ALA A 433 -10.64 25.39 -6.83
N ASP A 434 -9.41 24.91 -6.64
CA ASP A 434 -8.28 25.09 -7.55
C ASP A 434 -7.88 23.71 -8.11
N PRO A 435 -8.46 23.29 -9.24
CA PRO A 435 -8.30 21.92 -9.75
C PRO A 435 -6.93 21.66 -10.37
N GLY A 436 -6.13 22.69 -10.65
CA GLY A 436 -4.86 22.53 -11.32
C GLY A 436 -4.98 22.19 -12.82
N ASP A 437 -4.03 21.41 -13.32
CA ASP A 437 -3.93 21.02 -14.73
C ASP A 437 -4.03 19.49 -14.89
N LEU A 438 -4.76 19.03 -15.91
CA LEU A 438 -4.62 17.67 -16.44
C LEU A 438 -3.28 17.60 -17.18
N VAL A 439 -2.41 16.70 -16.77
CA VAL A 439 -1.12 16.45 -17.39
C VAL A 439 -0.98 14.98 -17.72
N PHE A 440 -0.48 14.66 -18.88
CA PHE A 440 -0.20 13.29 -19.32
C PHE A 440 0.91 13.25 -20.35
N ASN A 441 1.55 12.11 -20.49
CA ASN A 441 2.52 11.84 -21.54
C ASN A 441 1.83 11.04 -22.65
N ALA A 442 1.97 11.47 -23.91
CA ALA A 442 1.40 10.76 -25.03
C ALA A 442 2.38 10.60 -26.19
N SER A 443 2.40 9.42 -26.77
CA SER A 443 2.99 9.11 -28.06
C SER A 443 1.86 8.88 -29.06
N PHE A 444 1.89 9.59 -30.17
CA PHE A 444 1.00 9.38 -31.32
C PHE A 444 1.87 9.27 -32.56
N SER A 445 1.99 8.08 -33.12
CA SER A 445 2.79 7.78 -34.29
C SER A 445 1.91 7.26 -35.42
N TYR A 446 2.35 7.48 -36.66
CA TYR A 446 1.60 7.06 -37.82
C TYR A 446 2.47 6.87 -39.05
N GLY A 447 1.98 6.02 -39.97
CA GLY A 447 2.59 5.72 -41.27
C GLY A 447 2.37 6.83 -42.32
N ALA A 448 3.03 6.73 -43.45
CA ALA A 448 2.95 7.70 -44.56
C ALA A 448 1.57 7.72 -45.25
N THR A 449 0.76 6.67 -45.06
CA THR A 449 -0.59 6.56 -45.63
C THR A 449 -1.68 7.25 -44.79
N ALA A 450 -1.33 7.63 -43.54
CA ALA A 450 -2.25 8.32 -42.64
C ALA A 450 -2.70 9.67 -43.19
N THR A 451 -3.87 10.11 -42.78
CA THR A 451 -4.51 11.34 -43.23
C THR A 451 -4.96 12.20 -42.06
N SER A 452 -5.47 13.38 -42.30
CA SER A 452 -6.07 14.22 -41.24
C SER A 452 -7.40 13.68 -40.70
N ALA A 453 -7.93 12.59 -41.26
CA ALA A 453 -9.06 11.87 -40.70
C ALA A 453 -8.66 11.02 -39.49
N ASP A 454 -7.37 10.65 -39.37
CA ASP A 454 -6.83 9.84 -38.29
C ASP A 454 -6.37 10.74 -37.15
N TRP A 455 -6.66 10.34 -35.91
CA TRP A 455 -6.53 11.27 -34.79
C TRP A 455 -6.23 10.59 -33.46
N PHE A 456 -5.64 11.38 -32.54
CA PHE A 456 -5.60 11.16 -31.09
C PHE A 456 -6.27 12.34 -30.39
N ARG A 457 -7.21 12.06 -29.47
CA ARG A 457 -7.99 13.08 -28.74
C ARG A 457 -8.10 12.75 -27.28
N VAL A 458 -8.20 13.81 -26.46
CA VAL A 458 -8.51 13.71 -25.03
C VAL A 458 -9.61 14.69 -24.69
N TRP A 459 -10.59 14.21 -23.94
CA TRP A 459 -11.72 14.99 -23.44
C TRP A 459 -11.77 14.95 -21.92
N VAL A 460 -12.31 15.99 -21.33
CA VAL A 460 -12.89 15.99 -19.99
C VAL A 460 -14.38 15.76 -20.11
N GLU A 461 -14.87 14.72 -19.46
CA GLU A 461 -16.28 14.34 -19.39
C GLU A 461 -16.84 14.79 -18.05
N ALA A 462 -17.84 15.67 -18.04
CA ALA A 462 -18.56 16.07 -16.84
C ALA A 462 -19.52 14.97 -16.36
N GLU A 463 -20.09 15.13 -15.18
CA GLU A 463 -20.98 14.15 -14.56
C GLU A 463 -22.24 13.89 -15.39
N ASP A 464 -22.74 14.89 -16.12
CA ASP A 464 -23.87 14.78 -17.05
C ASP A 464 -23.53 14.06 -18.37
N GLY A 465 -22.28 13.61 -18.54
CA GLY A 465 -21.78 12.96 -19.75
C GLY A 465 -21.31 13.92 -20.85
N THR A 466 -21.41 15.24 -20.64
CA THR A 466 -20.92 16.24 -21.62
C THR A 466 -19.40 16.15 -21.74
N ARG A 467 -18.90 15.98 -22.97
CA ARG A 467 -17.45 15.89 -23.27
C ARG A 467 -16.93 17.18 -23.86
N THR A 468 -15.93 17.75 -23.26
CA THR A 468 -15.20 18.92 -23.78
C THR A 468 -13.82 18.46 -24.26
N LEU A 469 -13.49 18.75 -25.52
CA LEU A 469 -12.18 18.42 -26.10
C LEU A 469 -11.11 19.32 -25.51
N VAL A 470 -10.10 18.71 -24.86
CA VAL A 470 -8.97 19.45 -24.23
C VAL A 470 -7.66 19.20 -24.95
N HIS A 471 -7.55 18.16 -25.75
CA HIS A 471 -6.36 17.91 -26.58
C HIS A 471 -6.75 17.19 -27.86
N GLN A 472 -6.10 17.58 -28.98
CA GLN A 472 -6.24 16.90 -30.27
C GLN A 472 -4.93 16.93 -31.03
N ARG A 473 -4.59 15.80 -31.65
CA ARG A 473 -3.60 15.69 -32.72
C ARG A 473 -4.21 14.96 -33.90
N LEU A 474 -4.04 15.50 -35.10
CA LEU A 474 -4.42 14.86 -36.34
C LEU A 474 -3.17 14.30 -37.03
N ALA A 475 -3.32 13.17 -37.70
CA ALA A 475 -2.25 12.61 -38.53
C ALA A 475 -2.08 13.40 -39.84
N ALA A 476 -1.08 13.05 -40.62
CA ALA A 476 -0.77 13.66 -41.90
C ALA A 476 -0.09 12.63 -42.82
N SER A 477 -0.08 12.86 -44.12
CA SER A 477 0.54 11.98 -45.13
C SER A 477 2.06 12.02 -45.08
N ARG A 478 2.62 11.65 -43.92
CA ARG A 478 4.05 11.53 -43.64
C ARG A 478 4.27 10.60 -42.47
N TYR A 479 5.49 10.07 -42.30
CA TYR A 479 5.82 9.32 -41.09
C TYR A 479 5.95 10.26 -39.88
N ARG A 480 5.36 9.84 -38.76
CA ARG A 480 5.63 10.34 -37.42
C ARG A 480 6.05 9.18 -36.54
N TYR A 481 7.26 9.28 -35.95
CA TYR A 481 7.82 8.23 -35.11
C TYR A 481 7.29 8.34 -33.68
N ALA A 482 7.31 7.21 -32.99
CA ALA A 482 6.92 7.15 -31.59
C ALA A 482 7.88 7.98 -30.72
N ALA A 483 7.30 8.87 -29.94
CA ALA A 483 7.99 9.64 -28.90
C ALA A 483 6.97 10.17 -27.92
N TYR A 484 7.17 9.95 -26.63
CA TYR A 484 6.37 10.57 -25.60
C TYR A 484 6.59 12.08 -25.58
N THR A 485 5.52 12.80 -25.41
CA THR A 485 5.51 14.26 -25.20
C THR A 485 4.53 14.58 -24.11
N GLU A 486 4.92 15.41 -23.15
CA GLU A 486 4.01 15.90 -22.12
C GLU A 486 2.96 16.83 -22.73
N VAL A 487 1.73 16.66 -22.30
CA VAL A 487 0.57 17.50 -22.69
C VAL A 487 -0.04 18.04 -21.40
N ARG A 488 -0.42 19.32 -21.42
CA ARG A 488 -1.09 20.02 -20.33
C ARG A 488 -2.38 20.66 -20.80
N ALA A 489 -3.42 20.54 -19.98
CA ALA A 489 -4.71 21.17 -20.21
C ALA A 489 -5.29 21.67 -18.87
N SER A 490 -5.68 22.94 -18.82
CA SER A 490 -6.26 23.52 -17.61
C SER A 490 -7.62 22.92 -17.27
N LEU A 491 -7.82 22.59 -16.00
CA LEU A 491 -9.08 22.08 -15.47
C LEU A 491 -9.92 23.16 -14.77
N THR A 492 -9.53 24.43 -14.83
CA THR A 492 -10.20 25.55 -14.12
C THR A 492 -11.69 25.64 -14.42
N ALA A 493 -12.12 25.25 -15.65
CA ALA A 493 -13.54 25.26 -16.01
C ALA A 493 -14.40 24.24 -15.25
N TRP A 494 -13.78 23.29 -14.57
CA TRP A 494 -14.44 22.21 -13.81
C TRP A 494 -14.17 22.28 -12.31
N ALA A 495 -13.79 23.45 -11.78
CA ALA A 495 -13.58 23.64 -10.34
C ALA A 495 -14.81 23.18 -9.54
N ASN A 496 -14.57 22.45 -8.44
CA ASN A 496 -15.60 21.87 -7.55
C ASN A 496 -16.58 20.88 -8.27
N GLN A 497 -16.16 20.25 -9.38
CA GLN A 497 -16.96 19.28 -10.09
C GLN A 497 -16.33 17.90 -10.05
N VAL A 498 -17.15 16.89 -10.31
CA VAL A 498 -16.70 15.52 -10.59
C VAL A 498 -16.57 15.35 -12.09
N VAL A 499 -15.41 14.88 -12.54
CA VAL A 499 -15.13 14.69 -13.97
C VAL A 499 -14.51 13.32 -14.24
N ARG A 500 -14.41 12.97 -15.52
CA ARG A 500 -13.61 11.86 -16.02
C ARG A 500 -12.72 12.33 -17.16
N VAL A 501 -11.60 11.67 -17.35
CA VAL A 501 -10.77 11.82 -18.54
C VAL A 501 -11.12 10.72 -19.52
N VAL A 502 -11.41 11.11 -20.76
CA VAL A 502 -11.64 10.17 -21.87
C VAL A 502 -10.51 10.36 -22.87
N ILE A 503 -9.83 9.29 -23.22
CA ILE A 503 -8.84 9.25 -24.29
C ILE A 503 -9.41 8.47 -25.47
N GLY A 504 -9.10 8.89 -26.68
CA GLY A 504 -9.56 8.23 -27.89
C GLY A 504 -8.52 8.29 -29.00
N ALA A 505 -8.51 7.25 -29.82
CA ALA A 505 -7.71 7.15 -31.03
C ALA A 505 -8.57 6.65 -32.19
N GLY A 506 -8.28 7.09 -33.40
CA GLY A 506 -9.00 6.66 -34.59
C GLY A 506 -8.10 6.53 -35.79
N ASP A 507 -8.17 5.37 -36.45
CA ASP A 507 -7.79 5.14 -37.85
C ASP A 507 -9.08 5.13 -38.67
N VAL A 508 -9.36 6.25 -39.32
CA VAL A 508 -10.65 6.50 -39.97
C VAL A 508 -10.44 6.85 -41.46
N GLY A 509 -11.01 6.06 -42.32
CA GLY A 509 -10.89 6.25 -43.74
C GLY A 509 -10.00 5.20 -44.42
N ARG A 510 -8.85 5.59 -44.97
CA ARG A 510 -7.95 4.62 -45.57
C ARG A 510 -7.08 3.98 -44.48
N ALA A 511 -7.06 2.65 -44.43
CA ALA A 511 -6.22 1.93 -43.48
C ALA A 511 -4.78 2.44 -43.47
N SER A 512 -4.27 2.76 -42.31
CA SER A 512 -2.94 3.30 -42.06
C SER A 512 -2.40 2.76 -40.77
N LEU A 513 -1.09 2.73 -40.60
CA LEU A 513 -0.52 2.40 -39.30
C LEU A 513 -0.75 3.55 -38.34
N ILE A 514 -1.48 3.31 -37.28
CA ILE A 514 -1.74 4.27 -36.18
C ILE A 514 -1.41 3.59 -34.86
N GLU A 515 -0.54 4.21 -34.07
CA GLU A 515 -0.21 3.76 -32.73
C GLU A 515 -0.29 4.93 -31.74
N VAL A 516 -0.96 4.66 -30.61
CA VAL A 516 -1.09 5.60 -29.51
C VAL A 516 -0.66 4.94 -28.21
N ALA A 517 0.13 5.64 -27.43
CA ALA A 517 0.43 5.28 -26.04
C ALA A 517 0.21 6.50 -25.15
N VAL A 518 -0.45 6.30 -24.01
CA VAL A 518 -0.68 7.34 -23.00
C VAL A 518 -0.18 6.80 -21.65
N ASP A 519 0.55 7.65 -20.92
CA ASP A 519 1.12 7.32 -19.64
C ASP A 519 1.16 8.52 -18.69
N ASP A 520 1.35 8.29 -17.40
CA ASP A 520 1.45 9.32 -16.36
C ASP A 520 0.28 10.32 -16.39
N VAL A 521 -0.95 9.83 -16.52
CA VAL A 521 -2.15 10.68 -16.49
C VAL A 521 -2.37 11.17 -15.07
N ARG A 522 -2.33 12.48 -14.88
CA ARG A 522 -2.42 13.08 -13.55
C ARG A 522 -3.12 14.42 -13.55
N VAL A 523 -3.68 14.77 -12.41
CA VAL A 523 -4.12 16.14 -12.11
C VAL A 523 -3.08 16.75 -11.15
N GLU A 524 -2.29 17.68 -11.64
CA GLU A 524 -1.29 18.37 -10.83
C GLU A 524 -1.93 19.43 -9.94
N ARG A 525 -1.54 19.48 -8.67
CA ARG A 525 -1.90 20.60 -7.78
C ARG A 525 -1.15 21.86 -8.23
N ARG A 526 -1.79 23.00 -8.08
CA ARG A 526 -1.13 24.31 -8.25
C ARG A 526 -0.47 24.76 -6.97
#